data_05744ce6d64d18ccbed592c07fd4f712
#
_entry.id   05744ce6d64d18ccbed592c07fd4f712
#
_cell.length_a   1.000
_cell.length_b   1.000
_cell.length_c   1.000
_cell.angle_alpha   90.00
_cell.angle_beta   90.00
_cell.angle_gamma   90.00
#
_symmetry.space_group_name_H-M   'P 1'
#
loop_
_entity.id
_entity.type
_entity.pdbx_description
1 polymer ?
#
loop_
_entity_poly.entity_id
_entity_poly.type
_entity_poly.pdbx_seq_one_letter_code
_entity_poly.pdbx_strand_id
1 'polypeptide(L)'
;MFNDIVIGPITIHMYGVMIAAGFLAALLMTLRRGKKRGYDEDIIWGIFFCAIIGGMLGTRILYYIVEIPEIMKDPFILWDFKNGYVVYGGIIGGILASYIYCRTKKQAFMPYFDLVMPAVSFAQGFGRFGCFFAGCCYGRETDAWYGITFHNSSFAPNGVKLIPTQLISAAGDFIICALLLWFASKRPKAGRVAAAYLVLYGIGRFAVEFLRNDYRGSVGVLSTSQLISIGAVIGGIVLYFAAPKLAGVGNVAEEKSVG
;
A
#
# COMPACT_ATOMS: atom_id res chain seq x y z
N MET A 1 -16.21 -11.41 16.50
CA MET A 1 -14.92 -10.75 16.29
C MET A 1 -15.00 -9.36 16.90
N PHE A 2 -13.95 -8.88 17.53
CA PHE A 2 -13.93 -7.52 18.11
C PHE A 2 -13.64 -6.53 16.97
N ASN A 3 -14.70 -6.04 16.32
CA ASN A 3 -14.57 -5.06 15.24
C ASN A 3 -14.31 -3.66 15.78
N ASP A 4 -14.88 -3.36 16.95
CA ASP A 4 -14.85 -2.02 17.53
C ASP A 4 -14.63 -2.11 19.04
N ILE A 5 -13.84 -1.19 19.57
CA ILE A 5 -13.69 -0.98 21.02
C ILE A 5 -14.50 0.26 21.38
N VAL A 6 -15.55 0.07 22.16
CA VAL A 6 -16.41 1.16 22.61
C VAL A 6 -15.98 1.60 24.01
N ILE A 7 -15.51 2.85 24.13
CA ILE A 7 -15.09 3.48 25.38
C ILE A 7 -15.97 4.73 25.59
N GLY A 8 -17.07 4.56 26.31
CA GLY A 8 -18.05 5.65 26.49
C GLY A 8 -18.64 6.10 25.14
N PRO A 9 -18.57 7.40 24.79
CA PRO A 9 -19.09 7.90 23.51
C PRO A 9 -18.16 7.66 22.32
N ILE A 10 -16.96 7.11 22.53
CA ILE A 10 -15.93 6.95 21.49
C ILE A 10 -15.92 5.49 21.03
N THR A 11 -16.13 5.29 19.72
CA THR A 11 -15.97 3.99 19.07
C THR A 11 -14.64 3.97 18.31
N ILE A 12 -13.73 3.10 18.71
CA ILE A 12 -12.44 2.91 18.06
C ILE A 12 -12.54 1.70 17.13
N HIS A 13 -12.48 1.94 15.84
CA HIS A 13 -12.49 0.89 14.84
C HIS A 13 -11.12 0.21 14.74
N MET A 14 -11.06 -1.11 14.95
CA MET A 14 -9.81 -1.89 14.89
C MET A 14 -9.11 -1.78 13.52
N TYR A 15 -9.87 -1.56 12.46
CA TYR A 15 -9.31 -1.25 11.14
C TYR A 15 -8.39 -0.03 11.17
N GLY A 16 -8.85 1.07 11.76
CA GLY A 16 -8.07 2.30 11.89
C GLY A 16 -6.82 2.11 12.77
N VAL A 17 -6.94 1.36 13.86
CA VAL A 17 -5.81 1.04 14.75
C VAL A 17 -4.72 0.27 14.01
N MET A 18 -5.10 -0.74 13.21
CA MET A 18 -4.14 -1.53 12.44
C MET A 18 -3.45 -0.68 11.36
N ILE A 19 -4.18 0.20 10.69
CA ILE A 19 -3.58 1.14 9.73
C ILE A 19 -2.58 2.07 10.43
N ALA A 20 -2.96 2.68 11.54
CA ALA A 20 -2.06 3.57 12.31
C ALA A 20 -0.80 2.83 12.78
N ALA A 21 -0.95 1.61 13.31
CA ALA A 21 0.16 0.75 13.69
C ALA A 21 1.08 0.42 12.50
N GLY A 22 0.49 0.12 11.34
CA GLY A 22 1.23 -0.12 10.09
C GLY A 22 2.05 1.08 9.65
N PHE A 23 1.46 2.29 9.65
CA PHE A 23 2.16 3.52 9.33
C PHE A 23 3.32 3.81 10.29
N LEU A 24 3.08 3.68 11.58
CA LEU A 24 4.12 3.89 12.60
C LEU A 24 5.25 2.88 12.44
N ALA A 25 4.94 1.61 12.26
CA ALA A 25 5.93 0.56 12.05
C ALA A 25 6.74 0.79 10.77
N ALA A 26 6.09 1.22 9.67
CA ALA A 26 6.77 1.56 8.43
C ALA A 26 7.73 2.74 8.59
N LEU A 27 7.30 3.79 9.29
CA LEU A 27 8.14 4.95 9.59
C LEU A 27 9.37 4.53 10.41
N LEU A 28 9.17 3.82 11.52
CA LEU A 28 10.26 3.37 12.39
C LEU A 28 11.23 2.45 11.64
N MET A 29 10.73 1.54 10.80
CA MET A 29 11.57 0.70 9.95
C MET A 29 12.39 1.54 8.97
N THR A 30 11.77 2.52 8.31
CA THR A 30 12.43 3.38 7.33
C THR A 30 13.50 4.25 7.98
N LEU A 31 13.21 4.88 9.13
CA LEU A 31 14.18 5.68 9.90
C LEU A 31 15.38 4.86 10.33
N ARG A 32 15.15 3.66 10.94
CA ARG A 32 16.25 2.77 11.37
C ARG A 32 17.13 2.34 10.19
N ARG A 33 16.53 2.03 9.04
CA ARG A 33 17.26 1.64 7.83
C ARG A 33 17.97 2.83 7.20
N GLY A 34 17.31 3.99 7.17
CA GLY A 34 17.87 5.23 6.65
C GLY A 34 19.13 5.64 7.43
N LYS A 35 19.04 5.66 8.76
CA LYS A 35 20.18 5.96 9.64
C LYS A 35 21.38 5.03 9.40
N LYS A 36 21.13 3.70 9.26
CA LYS A 36 22.19 2.72 8.99
C LYS A 36 22.85 2.89 7.61
N ARG A 37 22.20 3.61 6.68
CA ARG A 37 22.65 3.80 5.31
C ARG A 37 23.08 5.25 5.01
N GLY A 38 23.10 6.11 6.02
CA GLY A 38 23.52 7.52 5.88
C GLY A 38 22.48 8.41 5.18
N TYR A 39 21.20 8.02 5.14
CA TYR A 39 20.14 8.89 4.64
C TYR A 39 19.79 9.96 5.67
N ASP A 40 19.41 11.13 5.19
CA ASP A 40 18.94 12.24 6.00
C ASP A 40 17.56 11.92 6.60
N GLU A 41 17.48 11.97 7.95
CA GLU A 41 16.25 11.68 8.68
C GLU A 41 15.16 12.73 8.42
N ASP A 42 15.52 14.00 8.24
CA ASP A 42 14.55 15.07 7.96
C ASP A 42 13.89 14.89 6.59
N ILE A 43 14.64 14.36 5.64
CA ILE A 43 14.08 14.01 4.33
C ILE A 43 13.12 12.84 4.44
N ILE A 44 13.43 11.83 5.26
CA ILE A 44 12.52 10.69 5.50
C ILE A 44 11.22 11.16 6.14
N TRP A 45 11.28 12.02 7.16
CA TRP A 45 10.10 12.61 7.78
C TRP A 45 9.28 13.42 6.78
N GLY A 46 9.94 14.24 5.97
CA GLY A 46 9.27 15.02 4.94
C GLY A 46 8.55 14.15 3.90
N ILE A 47 9.20 13.07 3.43
CA ILE A 47 8.57 12.10 2.52
C ILE A 47 7.36 11.45 3.19
N PHE A 48 7.45 11.06 4.46
CA PHE A 48 6.35 10.45 5.20
C PHE A 48 5.13 11.37 5.28
N PHE A 49 5.31 12.63 5.68
CA PHE A 49 4.21 13.59 5.73
C PHE A 49 3.65 13.93 4.34
N CYS A 50 4.53 14.12 3.35
CA CYS A 50 4.09 14.35 1.97
C CYS A 50 3.31 13.16 1.41
N ALA A 51 3.72 11.92 1.72
CA ALA A 51 2.99 10.73 1.29
C ALA A 51 1.61 10.63 1.93
N ILE A 52 1.47 10.97 3.22
CA ILE A 52 0.16 10.98 3.91
C ILE A 52 -0.74 12.08 3.33
N ILE A 53 -0.26 13.32 3.31
CA ILE A 53 -1.07 14.47 2.88
C ILE A 53 -1.42 14.33 1.39
N GLY A 54 -0.41 14.04 0.55
CA GLY A 54 -0.61 13.83 -0.88
C GLY A 54 -1.49 12.60 -1.17
N GLY A 55 -1.37 11.57 -0.34
CA GLY A 55 -2.24 10.40 -0.40
C GLY A 55 -3.69 10.74 -0.08
N MET A 56 -3.95 11.44 1.02
CA MET A 56 -5.30 11.86 1.40
C MET A 56 -5.94 12.77 0.34
N LEU A 57 -5.21 13.76 -0.15
CA LEU A 57 -5.69 14.65 -1.21
C LEU A 57 -5.91 13.88 -2.52
N GLY A 58 -5.00 13.00 -2.88
CA GLY A 58 -5.08 12.20 -4.10
C GLY A 58 -6.29 11.28 -4.14
N THR A 59 -6.61 10.60 -3.01
CA THR A 59 -7.82 9.76 -2.92
C THR A 59 -9.08 10.57 -3.22
N ARG A 60 -9.14 11.79 -2.72
CA ARG A 60 -10.28 12.68 -2.85
C ARG A 60 -10.37 13.27 -4.25
N ILE A 61 -9.25 13.73 -4.79
CA ILE A 61 -9.18 14.25 -6.17
C ILE A 61 -9.64 13.21 -7.18
N LEU A 62 -9.10 11.97 -7.07
CA LEU A 62 -9.48 10.92 -8.00
C LEU A 62 -10.96 10.52 -7.84
N TYR A 63 -11.49 10.54 -6.61
CA TYR A 63 -12.91 10.34 -6.39
C TYR A 63 -13.75 11.37 -7.13
N TYR A 64 -13.42 12.65 -7.01
CA TYR A 64 -14.13 13.71 -7.72
C TYR A 64 -14.05 13.56 -9.25
N ILE A 65 -12.92 13.12 -9.77
CA ILE A 65 -12.77 12.87 -11.22
C ILE A 65 -13.67 11.72 -11.68
N VAL A 66 -13.77 10.66 -10.90
CA VAL A 66 -14.59 9.48 -11.24
C VAL A 66 -16.08 9.78 -11.13
N GLU A 67 -16.47 10.59 -10.14
CA GLU A 67 -17.87 10.90 -9.83
C GLU A 67 -18.35 12.23 -10.44
N ILE A 68 -17.61 12.81 -11.39
CA ILE A 68 -18.01 14.06 -12.08
C ILE A 68 -19.49 14.04 -12.52
N PRO A 69 -20.03 12.98 -13.15
CA PRO A 69 -21.43 12.94 -13.58
C PRO A 69 -22.44 13.06 -12.44
N GLU A 70 -22.13 12.47 -11.26
CA GLU A 70 -23.01 12.54 -10.10
C GLU A 70 -22.86 13.88 -9.35
N ILE A 71 -21.64 14.42 -9.28
CA ILE A 71 -21.38 15.77 -8.70
C ILE A 71 -22.10 16.84 -9.49
N MET A 72 -22.21 16.70 -10.80
CA MET A 72 -23.00 17.65 -11.64
C MET A 72 -24.50 17.60 -11.34
N LYS A 73 -25.01 16.49 -10.82
CA LYS A 73 -26.41 16.35 -10.41
C LYS A 73 -26.62 16.83 -8.97
N ASP A 74 -25.69 16.50 -8.09
CA ASP A 74 -25.71 16.86 -6.67
C ASP A 74 -24.35 17.42 -6.20
N PRO A 75 -24.13 18.74 -6.21
CA PRO A 75 -22.88 19.36 -5.76
C PRO A 75 -22.55 19.15 -4.27
N PHE A 76 -23.54 18.74 -3.43
CA PHE A 76 -23.28 18.48 -2.01
C PHE A 76 -22.36 17.29 -1.78
N ILE A 77 -22.19 16.38 -2.76
CA ILE A 77 -21.21 15.29 -2.72
C ILE A 77 -19.78 15.79 -2.46
N LEU A 78 -19.45 17.02 -2.87
CA LEU A 78 -18.14 17.62 -2.60
C LEU A 78 -17.85 17.79 -1.10
N TRP A 79 -18.88 17.94 -0.29
CA TRP A 79 -18.79 18.15 1.16
C TRP A 79 -19.01 16.86 1.97
N ASP A 80 -19.30 15.75 1.32
CA ASP A 80 -19.40 14.46 1.99
C ASP A 80 -18.01 13.88 2.27
N PHE A 81 -17.46 14.18 3.46
CA PHE A 81 -16.16 13.66 3.91
C PHE A 81 -16.25 12.28 4.56
N LYS A 82 -17.44 11.70 4.72
CA LYS A 82 -17.61 10.36 5.28
C LYS A 82 -17.36 9.27 4.23
N ASN A 83 -17.69 9.56 2.98
CA ASN A 83 -17.60 8.66 1.85
C ASN A 83 -16.71 9.25 0.75
N GLY A 84 -16.39 8.47 -0.26
CA GLY A 84 -15.76 8.99 -1.46
C GLY A 84 -14.24 9.06 -1.42
N TYR A 85 -13.60 7.89 -1.29
CA TYR A 85 -12.15 7.75 -1.35
C TYR A 85 -11.75 6.68 -2.36
N VAL A 86 -10.94 7.04 -3.35
CA VAL A 86 -10.41 6.10 -4.34
C VAL A 86 -8.95 5.84 -4.05
N VAL A 87 -8.63 4.61 -3.61
CA VAL A 87 -7.30 4.19 -3.14
C VAL A 87 -6.19 4.48 -4.15
N TYR A 88 -6.44 4.29 -5.43
CA TYR A 88 -5.44 4.55 -6.48
C TYR A 88 -5.02 6.01 -6.57
N GLY A 89 -5.95 6.94 -6.31
CA GLY A 89 -5.64 8.36 -6.18
C GLY A 89 -4.65 8.62 -5.04
N GLY A 90 -4.81 7.90 -3.93
CA GLY A 90 -3.90 7.98 -2.79
C GLY A 90 -2.49 7.50 -3.12
N ILE A 91 -2.35 6.40 -3.85
CA ILE A 91 -1.05 5.89 -4.30
C ILE A 91 -0.36 6.90 -5.21
N ILE A 92 -1.07 7.38 -6.23
CA ILE A 92 -0.53 8.37 -7.19
C ILE A 92 -0.18 9.67 -6.48
N GLY A 93 -1.09 10.20 -5.65
CA GLY A 93 -0.89 11.45 -4.93
C GLY A 93 0.26 11.38 -3.93
N GLY A 94 0.38 10.28 -3.19
CA GLY A 94 1.48 10.06 -2.25
C GLY A 94 2.84 9.96 -2.94
N ILE A 95 2.93 9.23 -4.05
CA ILE A 95 4.17 9.12 -4.85
C ILE A 95 4.53 10.47 -5.46
N LEU A 96 3.57 11.17 -6.06
CA LEU A 96 3.80 12.46 -6.69
C LEU A 96 4.24 13.53 -5.69
N ALA A 97 3.57 13.63 -4.54
CA ALA A 97 3.93 14.57 -3.49
C ALA A 97 5.34 14.28 -2.94
N SER A 98 5.68 13.02 -2.71
CA SER A 98 7.00 12.61 -2.26
C SER A 98 8.08 12.90 -3.31
N TYR A 99 7.78 12.68 -4.60
CA TYR A 99 8.67 13.03 -5.70
C TYR A 99 8.93 14.54 -5.77
N ILE A 100 7.87 15.36 -5.73
CA ILE A 100 7.97 16.83 -5.73
C ILE A 100 8.80 17.29 -4.52
N TYR A 101 8.55 16.76 -3.34
CA TYR A 101 9.31 17.08 -2.13
C TYR A 101 10.80 16.76 -2.29
N CYS A 102 11.17 15.59 -2.77
CA CYS A 102 12.57 15.26 -3.04
C CYS A 102 13.20 16.23 -4.03
N ARG A 103 12.47 16.60 -5.08
CA ARG A 103 12.96 17.58 -6.09
C ARG A 103 13.18 18.97 -5.49
N THR A 104 12.28 19.45 -4.62
CA THR A 104 12.45 20.76 -3.94
C THR A 104 13.65 20.74 -2.99
N LYS A 105 13.92 19.61 -2.35
CA LYS A 105 15.08 19.41 -1.47
C LYS A 105 16.36 19.03 -2.22
N LYS A 106 16.33 19.00 -3.56
CA LYS A 106 17.47 18.59 -4.42
C LYS A 106 18.00 17.18 -4.11
N GLN A 107 17.11 16.29 -3.66
CA GLN A 107 17.41 14.90 -3.35
C GLN A 107 16.97 13.97 -4.48
N ALA A 108 17.73 12.89 -4.70
CA ALA A 108 17.37 11.86 -5.65
C ALA A 108 16.18 11.03 -5.08
N PHE A 109 15.05 11.00 -5.80
CA PHE A 109 13.84 10.32 -5.33
C PHE A 109 13.99 8.79 -5.26
N MET A 110 14.61 8.16 -6.28
CA MET A 110 14.66 6.71 -6.39
C MET A 110 15.35 5.98 -5.22
N PRO A 111 16.48 6.47 -4.66
CA PRO A 111 17.09 5.86 -3.48
C PRO A 111 16.19 5.89 -2.25
N TYR A 112 15.48 6.99 -2.00
CA TYR A 112 14.49 7.09 -0.91
C TYR A 112 13.27 6.21 -1.17
N PHE A 113 12.83 6.12 -2.41
CA PHE A 113 11.72 5.25 -2.81
C PHE A 113 12.07 3.77 -2.54
N ASP A 114 13.26 3.32 -2.92
CA ASP A 114 13.78 1.98 -2.58
C ASP A 114 13.91 1.75 -1.07
N LEU A 115 14.29 2.78 -0.33
CA LEU A 115 14.40 2.70 1.13
C LEU A 115 13.03 2.40 1.77
N VAL A 116 11.96 3.04 1.26
CA VAL A 116 10.60 2.97 1.82
C VAL A 116 9.87 1.68 1.41
N MET A 117 10.13 1.10 0.24
CA MET A 117 9.33 -0.01 -0.31
C MET A 117 9.17 -1.24 0.61
N PRO A 118 10.21 -1.75 1.28
CA PRO A 118 10.01 -2.85 2.23
C PRO A 118 9.09 -2.48 3.39
N ALA A 119 9.15 -1.23 3.85
CA ALA A 119 8.29 -0.74 4.92
C ALA A 119 6.84 -0.56 4.46
N VAL A 120 6.61 -0.19 3.19
CA VAL A 120 5.27 -0.16 2.57
C VAL A 120 4.66 -1.55 2.56
N SER A 121 5.41 -2.57 2.10
CA SER A 121 4.93 -3.96 2.12
C SER A 121 4.59 -4.41 3.55
N PHE A 122 5.40 -4.04 4.54
CA PHE A 122 5.15 -4.35 5.94
C PHE A 122 3.85 -3.69 6.44
N ALA A 123 3.64 -2.40 6.15
CA ALA A 123 2.42 -1.68 6.52
C ALA A 123 1.17 -2.26 5.85
N GLN A 124 1.28 -2.75 4.60
CA GLN A 124 0.18 -3.42 3.91
C GLN A 124 -0.26 -4.67 4.67
N GLY A 125 0.65 -5.48 5.21
CA GLY A 125 0.32 -6.62 6.06
C GLY A 125 -0.54 -6.22 7.26
N PHE A 126 -0.23 -5.09 7.93
CA PHE A 126 -1.09 -4.54 9.00
C PHE A 126 -2.45 -4.11 8.48
N GLY A 127 -2.52 -3.47 7.31
CA GLY A 127 -3.78 -3.13 6.66
C GLY A 127 -4.65 -4.37 6.39
N ARG A 128 -4.05 -5.52 6.04
CA ARG A 128 -4.77 -6.79 5.88
C ARG A 128 -5.30 -7.34 7.20
N PHE A 129 -4.59 -7.19 8.31
CA PHE A 129 -5.16 -7.46 9.63
C PHE A 129 -6.34 -6.54 9.92
N GLY A 130 -6.26 -5.26 9.55
CA GLY A 130 -7.40 -4.35 9.63
C GLY A 130 -8.62 -4.86 8.85
N CYS A 131 -8.41 -5.31 7.60
CA CYS A 131 -9.47 -5.93 6.79
C CYS A 131 -10.05 -7.20 7.46
N PHE A 132 -9.19 -7.99 8.11
CA PHE A 132 -9.62 -9.18 8.84
C PHE A 132 -10.53 -8.82 10.03
N PHE A 133 -10.17 -7.83 10.83
CA PHE A 133 -11.00 -7.36 11.93
C PHE A 133 -12.33 -6.75 11.44
N ALA A 134 -12.31 -6.02 10.34
CA ALA A 134 -13.53 -5.47 9.73
C ALA A 134 -14.41 -6.54 9.06
N GLY A 135 -13.85 -7.73 8.77
CA GLY A 135 -14.56 -8.80 8.06
C GLY A 135 -14.75 -8.52 6.56
N CYS A 136 -14.03 -7.55 5.98
CA CYS A 136 -14.06 -7.28 4.54
C CYS A 136 -12.99 -8.08 3.78
N CYS A 137 -13.08 -8.11 2.45
CA CYS A 137 -12.07 -8.76 1.60
C CYS A 137 -11.92 -10.27 1.83
N TYR A 138 -12.98 -10.94 2.19
CA TYR A 138 -13.03 -12.38 2.48
C TYR A 138 -12.92 -13.24 1.22
N GLY A 139 -12.58 -14.52 1.43
CA GLY A 139 -12.46 -15.50 0.36
C GLY A 139 -13.71 -16.32 0.15
N ARG A 140 -13.61 -17.31 -0.73
CA ARG A 140 -14.69 -18.25 -1.05
C ARG A 140 -15.02 -19.12 0.16
N GLU A 141 -16.21 -19.68 0.16
CA GLU A 141 -16.63 -20.72 1.11
C GLU A 141 -15.71 -21.92 1.03
N THR A 142 -15.46 -22.56 2.17
CA THR A 142 -14.55 -23.70 2.23
C THR A 142 -14.88 -24.60 3.43
N ASP A 143 -14.74 -25.91 3.25
CA ASP A 143 -14.79 -26.89 4.33
C ASP A 143 -13.41 -27.17 4.93
N ALA A 144 -12.35 -26.55 4.39
CA ALA A 144 -10.99 -26.77 4.82
C ALA A 144 -10.78 -26.38 6.30
N TRP A 145 -9.85 -27.05 6.97
CA TRP A 145 -9.54 -26.85 8.38
C TRP A 145 -9.11 -25.41 8.74
N TYR A 146 -8.48 -24.69 7.78
CA TYR A 146 -8.00 -23.33 7.93
C TYR A 146 -9.07 -22.27 7.66
N GLY A 147 -10.27 -22.65 7.27
CA GLY A 147 -11.38 -21.71 7.06
C GLY A 147 -11.82 -21.04 8.36
N ILE A 148 -12.21 -19.78 8.28
CA ILE A 148 -12.63 -18.96 9.42
C ILE A 148 -14.08 -18.56 9.26
N THR A 149 -14.85 -18.62 10.35
CA THR A 149 -16.25 -18.20 10.39
C THR A 149 -16.34 -16.83 11.04
N PHE A 150 -16.96 -15.88 10.36
CA PHE A 150 -17.23 -14.56 10.89
C PHE A 150 -18.57 -14.57 11.63
N HIS A 151 -18.60 -13.86 12.77
CA HIS A 151 -19.80 -13.61 13.55
C HIS A 151 -19.93 -12.10 13.75
N ASN A 152 -21.12 -11.55 13.51
CA ASN A 152 -21.41 -10.12 13.60
C ASN A 152 -20.55 -9.24 12.66
N SER A 153 -20.25 -9.73 11.47
CA SER A 153 -19.60 -8.92 10.42
C SER A 153 -20.66 -8.15 9.62
N SER A 154 -20.34 -6.89 9.30
CA SER A 154 -21.16 -6.09 8.39
C SER A 154 -20.87 -6.37 6.91
N PHE A 155 -19.77 -7.07 6.59
CA PHE A 155 -19.31 -7.31 5.21
C PHE A 155 -19.32 -8.79 4.84
N ALA A 156 -18.72 -9.64 5.68
CA ALA A 156 -18.67 -11.08 5.41
C ALA A 156 -19.99 -11.77 5.76
N PRO A 157 -20.37 -12.83 5.03
CA PRO A 157 -21.45 -13.72 5.45
C PRO A 157 -21.19 -14.27 6.86
N ASN A 158 -22.17 -14.13 7.75
CA ASN A 158 -22.06 -14.62 9.11
C ASN A 158 -22.45 -16.11 9.19
N GLY A 159 -21.71 -16.88 10.01
CA GLY A 159 -21.97 -18.31 10.21
C GLY A 159 -21.43 -19.21 9.09
N VAL A 160 -20.82 -18.65 8.05
CA VAL A 160 -20.24 -19.37 6.92
C VAL A 160 -18.73 -19.46 7.07
N LYS A 161 -18.16 -20.63 6.79
CA LYS A 161 -16.72 -20.86 6.84
C LYS A 161 -16.05 -20.39 5.55
N LEU A 162 -15.17 -19.39 5.64
CA LEU A 162 -14.57 -18.69 4.51
C LEU A 162 -13.05 -18.83 4.51
N ILE A 163 -12.44 -18.83 3.32
CA ILE A 163 -10.98 -18.76 3.19
C ILE A 163 -10.52 -17.39 3.74
N PRO A 164 -9.57 -17.35 4.70
CA PRO A 164 -9.07 -16.10 5.29
C PRO A 164 -8.07 -15.39 4.37
N THR A 165 -8.53 -14.93 3.23
CA THR A 165 -7.70 -14.25 2.21
C THR A 165 -6.97 -13.02 2.76
N GLN A 166 -7.51 -12.40 3.80
CA GLN A 166 -6.87 -11.30 4.52
C GLN A 166 -5.56 -11.75 5.18
N LEU A 167 -5.59 -12.88 5.89
CA LEU A 167 -4.41 -13.43 6.58
C LEU A 167 -3.40 -13.98 5.58
N ILE A 168 -3.86 -14.63 4.51
CA ILE A 168 -3.00 -15.09 3.40
C ILE A 168 -2.30 -13.88 2.76
N SER A 169 -3.03 -12.80 2.49
CA SER A 169 -2.46 -11.57 1.95
C SER A 169 -1.45 -10.93 2.91
N ALA A 170 -1.77 -10.87 4.22
CA ALA A 170 -0.86 -10.33 5.23
C ALA A 170 0.45 -11.12 5.29
N ALA A 171 0.37 -12.46 5.30
CA ALA A 171 1.55 -13.32 5.26
C ALA A 171 2.38 -13.07 3.98
N GLY A 172 1.72 -12.97 2.83
CA GLY A 172 2.35 -12.62 1.56
C GLY A 172 3.08 -11.27 1.61
N ASP A 173 2.43 -10.23 2.16
CA ASP A 173 3.01 -8.90 2.29
C ASP A 173 4.24 -8.91 3.23
N PHE A 174 4.23 -9.68 4.32
CA PHE A 174 5.40 -9.83 5.21
C PHE A 174 6.53 -10.63 4.55
N ILE A 175 6.22 -11.67 3.77
CA ILE A 175 7.21 -12.41 2.98
C ILE A 175 7.85 -11.49 1.95
N ILE A 176 7.05 -10.70 1.22
CA ILE A 176 7.55 -9.70 0.27
C ILE A 176 8.47 -8.70 0.99
N CYS A 177 8.06 -8.18 2.16
CA CYS A 177 8.92 -7.31 2.97
C CYS A 177 10.27 -7.96 3.26
N ALA A 178 10.29 -9.21 3.74
CA ALA A 178 11.53 -9.93 4.05
C ALA A 178 12.42 -10.13 2.80
N LEU A 179 11.83 -10.50 1.67
CA LEU A 179 12.54 -10.64 0.39
C LEU A 179 13.13 -9.32 -0.09
N LEU A 180 12.37 -8.21 0.05
CA LEU A 180 12.85 -6.88 -0.31
C LEU A 180 13.98 -6.42 0.62
N LEU A 181 13.91 -6.70 1.93
CA LEU A 181 14.99 -6.39 2.87
C LEU A 181 16.27 -7.16 2.51
N TRP A 182 16.13 -8.46 2.22
CA TRP A 182 17.24 -9.28 1.76
C TRP A 182 17.82 -8.78 0.42
N PHE A 183 16.97 -8.47 -0.56
CA PHE A 183 17.43 -7.91 -1.84
C PHE A 183 18.11 -6.55 -1.67
N ALA A 184 17.52 -5.66 -0.85
CA ALA A 184 18.08 -4.35 -0.55
C ALA A 184 19.43 -4.42 0.20
N SER A 185 19.71 -5.51 0.96
CA SER A 185 21.02 -5.70 1.62
C SER A 185 22.17 -5.86 0.62
N LYS A 186 21.87 -6.33 -0.59
CA LYS A 186 22.84 -6.48 -1.68
C LYS A 186 23.16 -5.15 -2.41
N ARG A 187 22.62 -4.02 -1.93
CA ARG A 187 22.81 -2.67 -2.49
C ARG A 187 22.59 -2.61 -4.02
N PRO A 188 21.42 -3.04 -4.53
CA PRO A 188 21.13 -2.96 -5.95
C PRO A 188 21.09 -1.50 -6.41
N LYS A 189 21.23 -1.27 -7.73
CA LYS A 189 21.07 0.08 -8.32
C LYS A 189 19.71 0.68 -7.96
N ALA A 190 19.67 2.01 -7.79
CA ALA A 190 18.47 2.73 -7.39
C ALA A 190 17.26 2.42 -8.31
N GLY A 191 16.07 2.28 -7.70
CA GLY A 191 14.82 1.91 -8.35
C GLY A 191 14.57 0.40 -8.48
N ARG A 192 15.57 -0.45 -8.21
CA ARG A 192 15.42 -1.90 -8.37
C ARG A 192 14.65 -2.55 -7.22
N VAL A 193 14.71 -2.00 -6.01
CA VAL A 193 13.93 -2.52 -4.88
C VAL A 193 12.45 -2.19 -5.09
N ALA A 194 12.14 -0.99 -5.55
CA ALA A 194 10.78 -0.60 -5.92
C ALA A 194 10.24 -1.43 -7.09
N ALA A 195 11.05 -1.69 -8.10
CA ALA A 195 10.71 -2.58 -9.20
C ALA A 195 10.39 -4.00 -8.73
N ALA A 196 11.23 -4.56 -7.86
CA ALA A 196 11.00 -5.89 -7.28
C ALA A 196 9.70 -5.93 -6.46
N TYR A 197 9.41 -4.86 -5.69
CA TYR A 197 8.14 -4.75 -4.96
C TYR A 197 6.94 -4.82 -5.91
N LEU A 198 6.94 -4.03 -6.99
CA LEU A 198 5.83 -4.02 -7.95
C LEU A 198 5.59 -5.39 -8.58
N VAL A 199 6.66 -6.10 -8.95
CA VAL A 199 6.56 -7.45 -9.52
C VAL A 199 6.03 -8.45 -8.51
N LEU A 200 6.63 -8.53 -7.31
CA LEU A 200 6.24 -9.49 -6.28
C LEU A 200 4.81 -9.23 -5.80
N TYR A 201 4.47 -7.97 -5.53
CA TYR A 201 3.13 -7.60 -5.11
C TYR A 201 2.09 -7.88 -6.22
N GLY A 202 2.40 -7.54 -7.48
CA GLY A 202 1.51 -7.80 -8.61
C GLY A 202 1.21 -9.29 -8.78
N ILE A 203 2.24 -10.15 -8.69
CA ILE A 203 2.06 -11.61 -8.75
C ILE A 203 1.22 -12.11 -7.57
N GLY A 204 1.56 -11.71 -6.35
CA GLY A 204 0.84 -12.11 -5.15
C GLY A 204 -0.62 -11.67 -5.18
N ARG A 205 -0.88 -10.42 -5.60
CA ARG A 205 -2.23 -9.87 -5.70
C ARG A 205 -3.06 -10.56 -6.79
N PHE A 206 -2.45 -10.88 -7.92
CA PHE A 206 -3.09 -11.64 -8.99
C PHE A 206 -3.50 -13.06 -8.50
N ALA A 207 -2.60 -13.73 -7.79
CA ALA A 207 -2.86 -15.09 -7.27
C ALA A 207 -3.97 -15.10 -6.19
N VAL A 208 -3.95 -14.15 -5.25
CA VAL A 208 -4.96 -14.06 -4.18
C VAL A 208 -6.35 -13.80 -4.75
N GLU A 209 -6.47 -13.12 -5.89
CA GLU A 209 -7.78 -12.82 -6.49
C GLU A 209 -8.59 -14.08 -6.82
N PHE A 210 -7.96 -15.20 -7.16
CA PHE A 210 -8.65 -16.47 -7.40
C PHE A 210 -9.30 -17.07 -6.14
N LEU A 211 -8.85 -16.67 -4.96
CA LEU A 211 -9.38 -17.14 -3.68
C LEU A 211 -10.50 -16.25 -3.14
N ARG A 212 -10.70 -15.07 -3.74
CA ARG A 212 -11.66 -14.07 -3.26
C ARG A 212 -13.07 -14.32 -3.74
N ASN A 213 -14.05 -13.83 -2.98
CA ASN A 213 -15.48 -13.93 -3.30
C ASN A 213 -16.20 -12.57 -3.25
N ASP A 214 -15.51 -11.47 -2.94
CA ASP A 214 -16.10 -10.15 -2.96
C ASP A 214 -16.02 -9.52 -4.36
N TYR A 215 -17.16 -9.09 -4.90
CA TYR A 215 -17.23 -8.47 -6.22
C TYR A 215 -16.59 -7.06 -6.21
N ARG A 216 -15.68 -6.81 -7.17
CA ARG A 216 -14.95 -5.53 -7.33
C ARG A 216 -14.94 -5.00 -8.76
N GLY A 217 -15.90 -5.41 -9.55
CA GLY A 217 -15.92 -5.09 -10.97
C GLY A 217 -15.04 -6.02 -11.79
N SER A 218 -15.38 -6.14 -13.06
CA SER A 218 -14.67 -6.96 -14.04
C SER A 218 -14.50 -6.19 -15.34
N VAL A 219 -13.41 -6.46 -16.05
CA VAL A 219 -13.14 -5.97 -17.39
C VAL A 219 -12.91 -7.19 -18.27
N GLY A 220 -13.95 -7.57 -19.03
CA GLY A 220 -13.97 -8.82 -19.76
C GLY A 220 -13.91 -10.04 -18.82
N VAL A 221 -12.94 -10.93 -19.01
CA VAL A 221 -12.75 -12.16 -18.23
C VAL A 221 -11.90 -11.97 -16.97
N LEU A 222 -11.25 -10.81 -16.80
CA LEU A 222 -10.39 -10.49 -15.67
C LEU A 222 -11.09 -9.57 -14.68
N SER A 223 -10.79 -9.71 -13.38
CA SER A 223 -11.17 -8.70 -12.41
C SER A 223 -10.33 -7.43 -12.59
N THR A 224 -10.88 -6.28 -12.20
CA THR A 224 -10.16 -5.00 -12.21
C THR A 224 -8.83 -5.11 -11.44
N SER A 225 -8.82 -5.87 -10.33
CA SER A 225 -7.61 -6.12 -9.54
C SER A 225 -6.56 -6.92 -10.31
N GLN A 226 -6.97 -7.92 -11.10
CA GLN A 226 -6.05 -8.71 -11.93
C GLN A 226 -5.43 -7.86 -13.04
N LEU A 227 -6.23 -7.02 -13.69
CA LEU A 227 -5.73 -6.12 -14.73
C LEU A 227 -4.68 -5.15 -14.17
N ILE A 228 -4.95 -4.54 -13.01
CA ILE A 228 -4.00 -3.66 -12.33
C ILE A 228 -2.75 -4.42 -11.89
N SER A 229 -2.90 -5.66 -11.45
CA SER A 229 -1.77 -6.52 -11.07
C SER A 229 -0.84 -6.81 -12.24
N ILE A 230 -1.40 -7.09 -13.42
CA ILE A 230 -0.62 -7.24 -14.67
C ILE A 230 0.13 -5.94 -14.99
N GLY A 231 -0.57 -4.79 -14.92
CA GLY A 231 0.05 -3.47 -15.10
C GLY A 231 1.19 -3.21 -14.12
N ALA A 232 1.03 -3.61 -12.85
CA ALA A 232 2.08 -3.49 -11.83
C ALA A 232 3.30 -4.36 -12.16
N VAL A 233 3.09 -5.60 -12.62
CA VAL A 233 4.20 -6.49 -13.03
C VAL A 233 4.95 -5.91 -14.22
N ILE A 234 4.24 -5.49 -15.27
CA ILE A 234 4.86 -4.87 -16.46
C ILE A 234 5.60 -3.59 -16.06
N GLY A 235 4.96 -2.70 -15.28
CA GLY A 235 5.57 -1.48 -14.78
C GLY A 235 6.82 -1.74 -13.93
N GLY A 236 6.79 -2.78 -13.10
CA GLY A 236 7.94 -3.22 -12.32
C GLY A 236 9.09 -3.70 -13.19
N ILE A 237 8.82 -4.51 -14.22
CA ILE A 237 9.84 -4.95 -15.18
C ILE A 237 10.45 -3.76 -15.92
N VAL A 238 9.61 -2.86 -16.44
CA VAL A 238 10.08 -1.63 -17.12
C VAL A 238 10.93 -0.79 -16.17
N LEU A 239 10.48 -0.58 -14.93
CA LEU A 239 11.21 0.19 -13.93
C LEU A 239 12.57 -0.45 -13.62
N TYR A 240 12.66 -1.77 -13.53
CA TYR A 240 13.93 -2.48 -13.25
C TYR A 240 15.04 -2.16 -14.26
N PHE A 241 14.68 -2.03 -15.52
CA PHE A 241 15.62 -1.70 -16.59
C PHE A 241 15.81 -0.19 -16.81
N ALA A 242 14.77 0.61 -16.58
CA ALA A 242 14.79 2.06 -16.80
C ALA A 242 15.39 2.85 -15.61
N ALA A 243 15.17 2.42 -14.38
CA ALA A 243 15.57 3.15 -13.18
C ALA A 243 17.05 3.50 -13.10
N PRO A 244 18.01 2.64 -13.50
CA PRO A 244 19.44 3.00 -13.48
C PRO A 244 19.79 4.17 -14.40
N LYS A 245 19.03 4.38 -15.48
CA LYS A 245 19.20 5.51 -16.40
C LYS A 245 18.60 6.80 -15.85
N LEU A 246 17.50 6.69 -15.08
CA LEU A 246 16.82 7.82 -14.44
C LEU A 246 17.55 8.32 -13.19
N ALA A 247 18.29 7.46 -12.50
CA ALA A 247 19.05 7.78 -11.30
C ALA A 247 20.35 8.56 -11.58
N GLY A 248 20.79 8.67 -12.83
CA GLY A 248 22.01 9.39 -13.25
C GLY A 248 21.96 10.92 -13.06
N VAL A 249 20.88 11.44 -12.50
CA VAL A 249 20.69 12.87 -12.19
C VAL A 249 20.63 13.03 -10.66
N GLY A 250 21.67 12.63 -9.91
CA GLY A 250 21.67 12.85 -8.47
C GLY A 250 22.52 11.92 -7.61
N ASN A 251 23.58 11.35 -8.12
CA ASN A 251 24.55 10.59 -7.33
C ASN A 251 25.42 11.53 -6.49
N VAL A 252 24.93 11.97 -5.34
CA VAL A 252 25.75 12.72 -4.34
C VAL A 252 25.95 11.90 -3.05
N ALA A 253 25.24 10.79 -2.84
CA ALA A 253 25.31 10.02 -1.61
C ALA A 253 26.29 8.81 -1.63
N GLU A 254 26.75 8.38 -2.79
CA GLU A 254 27.67 7.22 -2.89
C GLU A 254 29.18 7.60 -2.77
N GLU A 255 29.56 8.85 -3.00
CA GLU A 255 30.98 9.25 -2.91
C GLU A 255 31.50 9.52 -1.49
N LYS A 256 30.65 9.63 -0.48
CA LYS A 256 31.08 9.92 0.89
C LYS A 256 31.37 8.68 1.77
N SER A 257 31.24 7.46 1.27
CA SER A 257 31.50 6.23 2.03
C SER A 257 32.77 5.48 1.61
N VAL A 258 33.63 6.07 0.79
CA VAL A 258 34.92 5.49 0.33
C VAL A 258 36.02 6.53 0.49
N GLY A 259 36.02 7.27 1.59
CA GLY A 259 37.10 8.13 1.98
C GLY A 259 37.41 7.93 3.46
#